data_1e1321723b37f10d23065c8a37b6950d
#
_entry.id   1e1321723b37f10d23065c8a37b6950d
#
_cell.length_a   1.000
_cell.length_b   1.000
_cell.length_c   1.000
_cell.angle_alpha   90.00
_cell.angle_beta   90.00
_cell.angle_gamma   90.00
#
_symmetry.space_group_name_H-M   'P 1'
#
loop_
_entity.id
_entity.type
_entity.pdbx_description
1 polymer ?
#
loop_
_entity_poly.entity_id
_entity_poly.type
_entity_poly.pdbx_seq_one_letter_code
_entity_poly.pdbx_strand_id
1 'polypeptide(L)'
;METKIEKVLKILEEEIVAAEGCTEPIALSYAAAKARRILGTIPNKVDVFLSGNIIKNVKSVTIPNSEGMIGIEPAIAMGMIAGNDEKELMVISDVTHEQVEEVKKFLDKKIIKTHVYPGDIKLYIRLEIANGEDNVLLEIKHTHTNVTRILKNGKVLLSQICNDGDFNSSLTDRRVLTVKYIYDLAKTIDINLIKPIFQKVITYNSAIAEEGLKGKYGVNIGKMILDNIERGIYGNDIRNKAASYAGAGSDARMSGCGLPVMTTSGSGNQGMTASLPIIKFAAEKNLSEEELIRGLFVSHLITIHVKTNVGRLSAYCGAICAASGVAAALTFLHGGSYEMVCDAITNILGNLSGVICDGAKASCAMKISSGIYSAFDATMLALHKDVLKSGDGIVGVDIEETIRNVGELAQSGMKGTDETILGIMTK
;
A
#
# COMPACT_ATOMS: atom_id res chain seq x y z
N MET A 1 0.10 -31.63 1.92
CA MET A 1 0.65 -30.44 2.64
C MET A 1 1.15 -29.45 1.59
N GLU A 2 0.73 -28.21 1.70
CA GLU A 2 1.21 -27.13 0.83
C GLU A 2 2.72 -26.91 1.01
N THR A 3 3.47 -26.82 -0.08
CA THR A 3 4.92 -26.59 -0.05
C THR A 3 5.24 -25.15 0.37
N LYS A 4 6.48 -24.89 0.79
CA LYS A 4 6.91 -23.51 1.11
C LYS A 4 6.83 -22.59 -0.12
N ILE A 5 7.10 -23.10 -1.32
CA ILE A 5 7.01 -22.33 -2.58
C ILE A 5 5.55 -21.97 -2.87
N GLU A 6 4.63 -22.93 -2.78
CA GLU A 6 3.18 -22.66 -2.97
C GLU A 6 2.67 -21.59 -2.01
N LYS A 7 3.10 -21.62 -0.74
CA LYS A 7 2.77 -20.56 0.22
C LYS A 7 3.31 -19.19 -0.22
N VAL A 8 4.55 -19.12 -0.71
CA VAL A 8 5.13 -17.85 -1.18
C VAL A 8 4.37 -17.32 -2.41
N LEU A 9 4.03 -18.17 -3.36
CA LEU A 9 3.24 -17.78 -4.53
C LEU A 9 1.88 -17.22 -4.11
N LYS A 10 1.19 -17.90 -3.19
CA LYS A 10 -0.09 -17.44 -2.64
C LYS A 10 0.05 -16.10 -1.88
N ILE A 11 1.14 -15.93 -1.12
CA ILE A 11 1.45 -14.65 -0.46
C ILE A 11 1.61 -13.52 -1.49
N LEU A 12 2.31 -13.77 -2.60
CA LEU A 12 2.43 -12.78 -3.67
C LEU A 12 1.06 -12.42 -4.26
N GLU A 13 0.21 -13.39 -4.53
CA GLU A 13 -1.15 -13.18 -5.05
C GLU A 13 -2.04 -12.39 -4.07
N GLU A 14 -1.94 -12.66 -2.77
CA GLU A 14 -2.68 -11.94 -1.72
C GLU A 14 -2.21 -10.49 -1.53
N GLU A 15 -0.93 -10.21 -1.75
CA GLU A 15 -0.31 -8.93 -1.39
C GLU A 15 -0.05 -8.01 -2.58
N ILE A 16 0.09 -8.56 -3.79
CA ILE A 16 0.35 -7.80 -5.02
C ILE A 16 -0.91 -7.83 -5.89
N VAL A 17 -1.79 -6.87 -5.64
CA VAL A 17 -3.10 -6.77 -6.32
C VAL A 17 -3.25 -5.42 -7.03
N ALA A 18 -4.02 -5.41 -8.12
CA ALA A 18 -4.33 -4.17 -8.82
C ALA A 18 -5.30 -3.30 -7.97
N ALA A 19 -5.06 -2.00 -7.92
CA ALA A 19 -5.93 -1.04 -7.26
C ALA A 19 -5.85 0.32 -7.94
N GLU A 20 -6.96 1.06 -7.90
CA GLU A 20 -7.01 2.47 -8.30
C GLU A 20 -6.78 3.39 -7.12
N GLY A 21 -6.14 4.50 -7.32
CA GLY A 21 -5.96 5.53 -6.31
C GLY A 21 -5.55 4.99 -4.92
N CYS A 22 -6.03 5.62 -3.87
CA CYS A 22 -5.78 5.16 -2.49
C CYS A 22 -6.72 4.01 -2.11
N THR A 23 -6.17 2.94 -1.52
CA THR A 23 -6.87 1.70 -1.23
C THR A 23 -8.00 1.86 -0.19
N GLU A 24 -7.87 2.78 0.76
CA GLU A 24 -8.87 2.97 1.81
C GLU A 24 -10.18 3.60 1.29
N PRO A 25 -10.19 4.72 0.52
CA PRO A 25 -11.43 5.19 -0.10
C PRO A 25 -12.01 4.18 -1.08
N ILE A 26 -11.18 3.44 -1.81
CA ILE A 26 -11.66 2.39 -2.72
C ILE A 26 -12.30 1.23 -1.94
N ALA A 27 -11.80 0.86 -0.77
CA ALA A 27 -12.44 -0.11 0.11
C ALA A 27 -13.83 0.38 0.59
N LEU A 28 -14.00 1.69 0.84
CA LEU A 28 -15.31 2.27 1.12
C LEU A 28 -16.24 2.16 -0.09
N SER A 29 -15.75 2.49 -1.29
CA SER A 29 -16.52 2.35 -2.52
C SER A 29 -16.90 0.89 -2.79
N TYR A 30 -15.99 -0.05 -2.55
CA TYR A 30 -16.24 -1.49 -2.67
C TYR A 30 -17.32 -1.97 -1.68
N ALA A 31 -17.20 -1.60 -0.41
CA ALA A 31 -18.20 -1.93 0.60
C ALA A 31 -19.58 -1.37 0.21
N ALA A 32 -19.63 -0.13 -0.28
CA ALA A 32 -20.83 0.57 -0.70
C ALA A 32 -21.49 -0.09 -1.92
N ALA A 33 -20.72 -0.41 -2.97
CA ALA A 33 -21.21 -1.08 -4.17
C ALA A 33 -21.79 -2.47 -3.83
N LYS A 34 -21.05 -3.25 -3.02
CA LYS A 34 -21.47 -4.58 -2.59
C LYS A 34 -22.74 -4.55 -1.73
N ALA A 35 -22.81 -3.65 -0.76
CA ALA A 35 -24.00 -3.49 0.09
C ALA A 35 -25.21 -3.05 -0.73
N ARG A 36 -25.06 -2.08 -1.66
CA ARG A 36 -26.14 -1.64 -2.58
C ARG A 36 -26.63 -2.79 -3.46
N ARG A 37 -25.73 -3.59 -4.03
CA ARG A 37 -26.12 -4.77 -4.84
C ARG A 37 -26.95 -5.77 -4.04
N ILE A 38 -26.60 -6.01 -2.76
CA ILE A 38 -27.34 -6.91 -1.87
C ILE A 38 -28.69 -6.30 -1.48
N LEU A 39 -28.75 -4.98 -1.20
CA LEU A 39 -30.00 -4.28 -0.92
C LEU A 39 -30.97 -4.37 -2.12
N GLY A 40 -30.45 -4.22 -3.33
CA GLY A 40 -31.19 -4.29 -4.61
C GLY A 40 -31.71 -2.93 -5.09
N THR A 41 -31.45 -1.85 -4.35
CA THR A 41 -31.89 -0.49 -4.68
C THR A 41 -30.92 0.55 -4.11
N ILE A 42 -31.05 1.82 -4.52
CA ILE A 42 -30.31 2.94 -3.94
C ILE A 42 -30.86 3.22 -2.53
N PRO A 43 -30.01 3.28 -1.49
CA PRO A 43 -30.49 3.52 -0.13
C PRO A 43 -30.95 4.96 0.10
N ASN A 44 -31.85 5.15 1.07
CA ASN A 44 -32.25 6.45 1.57
C ASN A 44 -31.66 6.76 2.97
N LYS A 45 -30.93 5.81 3.56
CA LYS A 45 -30.20 5.97 4.81
C LYS A 45 -28.88 5.20 4.71
N VAL A 46 -27.78 5.85 5.15
CA VAL A 46 -26.42 5.26 5.15
C VAL A 46 -25.71 5.65 6.44
N ASP A 47 -25.42 4.67 7.28
CA ASP A 47 -24.56 4.84 8.46
C ASP A 47 -23.25 4.05 8.23
N VAL A 48 -22.09 4.71 8.40
CA VAL A 48 -20.78 4.07 8.25
C VAL A 48 -19.94 4.21 9.52
N PHE A 49 -19.38 3.11 9.98
CA PHE A 49 -18.54 3.04 11.17
C PHE A 49 -17.11 2.67 10.74
N LEU A 50 -16.15 3.53 11.04
CA LEU A 50 -14.77 3.43 10.56
C LEU A 50 -13.77 3.50 11.70
N SER A 51 -12.71 2.68 11.61
CA SER A 51 -11.55 2.85 12.49
C SER A 51 -10.84 4.19 12.24
N GLY A 52 -10.17 4.70 13.25
CA GLY A 52 -9.42 5.96 13.15
C GLY A 52 -8.40 5.97 12.01
N ASN A 53 -7.76 4.82 11.73
CA ASN A 53 -6.79 4.70 10.63
C ASN A 53 -7.45 4.81 9.24
N ILE A 54 -8.66 4.27 9.06
CA ILE A 54 -9.42 4.47 7.80
C ILE A 54 -9.78 5.96 7.65
N ILE A 55 -10.31 6.60 8.69
CA ILE A 55 -10.66 8.04 8.67
C ILE A 55 -9.42 8.86 8.29
N LYS A 56 -8.28 8.62 8.97
CA LYS A 56 -7.01 9.30 8.72
C LYS A 56 -6.57 9.20 7.26
N ASN A 57 -6.74 8.04 6.63
CA ASN A 57 -6.25 7.77 5.28
C ASN A 57 -7.23 8.21 4.17
N VAL A 58 -8.51 8.44 4.50
CA VAL A 58 -9.53 8.85 3.50
C VAL A 58 -9.75 10.37 3.49
N LYS A 59 -9.62 11.02 4.64
CA LYS A 59 -10.09 12.42 4.85
C LYS A 59 -9.53 13.43 3.85
N SER A 60 -8.28 13.28 3.39
CA SER A 60 -7.58 14.29 2.59
C SER A 60 -7.12 13.77 1.23
N VAL A 61 -7.59 12.61 0.78
CA VAL A 61 -7.17 12.01 -0.48
C VAL A 61 -8.23 12.21 -1.56
N THR A 62 -7.78 12.52 -2.78
CA THR A 62 -8.66 12.61 -3.95
C THR A 62 -9.06 11.22 -4.41
N ILE A 63 -10.34 11.03 -4.64
CA ILE A 63 -10.91 9.78 -5.14
C ILE A 63 -10.70 9.74 -6.67
N PRO A 64 -10.18 8.64 -7.23
CA PRO A 64 -10.00 8.53 -8.67
C PRO A 64 -11.35 8.58 -9.40
N ASN A 65 -11.34 9.04 -10.63
CA ASN A 65 -12.51 9.14 -11.52
C ASN A 65 -13.71 9.93 -10.96
N SER A 66 -13.49 10.75 -9.91
CA SER A 66 -14.52 11.51 -9.20
C SER A 66 -14.56 13.00 -9.54
N GLU A 67 -13.78 13.45 -10.53
CA GLU A 67 -13.59 14.88 -10.83
C GLU A 67 -13.10 15.71 -9.65
N GLY A 68 -12.20 15.11 -8.84
CA GLY A 68 -11.53 15.81 -7.74
C GLY A 68 -12.25 15.77 -6.40
N MET A 69 -13.29 14.98 -6.22
CA MET A 69 -13.95 14.82 -4.92
C MET A 69 -13.02 14.19 -3.88
N ILE A 70 -13.12 14.62 -2.63
CA ILE A 70 -12.26 14.22 -1.52
C ILE A 70 -13.10 13.79 -0.33
N GLY A 71 -12.70 12.72 0.37
CA GLY A 71 -13.27 12.36 1.67
C GLY A 71 -14.14 11.10 1.67
N ILE A 72 -14.78 10.85 2.82
CA ILE A 72 -15.48 9.60 3.11
C ILE A 72 -16.81 9.53 2.35
N GLU A 73 -17.61 10.57 2.43
CA GLU A 73 -18.95 10.62 1.84
C GLU A 73 -18.89 10.45 0.31
N PRO A 74 -17.99 11.15 -0.43
CA PRO A 74 -17.80 10.91 -1.86
C PRO A 74 -17.34 9.49 -2.18
N ALA A 75 -16.43 8.88 -1.40
CA ALA A 75 -15.99 7.51 -1.63
C ALA A 75 -17.16 6.52 -1.54
N ILE A 76 -18.03 6.68 -0.54
CA ILE A 76 -19.23 5.86 -0.36
C ILE A 76 -20.21 6.11 -1.51
N ALA A 77 -20.47 7.38 -1.86
CA ALA A 77 -21.41 7.75 -2.90
C ALA A 77 -20.96 7.22 -4.29
N MET A 78 -19.67 7.27 -4.62
CA MET A 78 -19.11 6.68 -5.85
C MET A 78 -19.42 5.18 -5.92
N GLY A 79 -19.21 4.44 -4.83
CA GLY A 79 -19.55 3.02 -4.75
C GLY A 79 -21.05 2.75 -4.87
N MET A 80 -21.88 3.56 -4.19
CA MET A 80 -23.33 3.40 -4.19
C MET A 80 -23.96 3.64 -5.56
N ILE A 81 -23.49 4.60 -6.32
CA ILE A 81 -24.09 5.02 -7.60
C ILE A 81 -23.45 4.29 -8.77
N ALA A 82 -22.11 4.29 -8.84
CA ALA A 82 -21.37 3.88 -10.03
C ALA A 82 -20.50 2.63 -9.83
N GLY A 83 -20.35 2.13 -8.58
CA GLY A 83 -19.43 1.04 -8.30
C GLY A 83 -19.87 -0.33 -8.82
N ASN A 84 -18.89 -1.09 -9.33
CA ASN A 84 -19.03 -2.51 -9.64
C ASN A 84 -18.16 -3.34 -8.65
N ASP A 85 -18.79 -3.97 -7.65
CA ASP A 85 -18.09 -4.70 -6.59
C ASP A 85 -17.37 -5.97 -7.05
N GLU A 86 -17.66 -6.49 -8.27
CA GLU A 86 -16.93 -7.63 -8.84
C GLU A 86 -15.49 -7.27 -9.21
N LYS A 87 -15.20 -5.97 -9.38
CA LYS A 87 -13.86 -5.45 -9.68
C LYS A 87 -13.02 -5.17 -8.43
N GLU A 88 -13.51 -5.44 -7.23
CA GLU A 88 -12.81 -5.25 -5.96
C GLU A 88 -12.17 -3.85 -5.82
N LEU A 89 -10.83 -3.77 -5.74
CA LEU A 89 -10.11 -2.49 -5.61
C LEU A 89 -10.03 -1.68 -6.93
N MET A 90 -10.72 -2.13 -7.97
CA MET A 90 -10.96 -1.43 -9.24
C MET A 90 -12.44 -1.04 -9.40
N VAL A 91 -13.19 -0.99 -8.30
CA VAL A 91 -14.65 -0.86 -8.24
C VAL A 91 -15.24 0.34 -8.96
N ILE A 92 -14.47 1.42 -9.14
CA ILE A 92 -14.89 2.67 -9.79
C ILE A 92 -14.09 2.97 -11.09
N SER A 93 -13.45 1.94 -11.70
CA SER A 93 -12.61 2.12 -12.90
C SER A 93 -13.35 2.62 -14.14
N ASP A 94 -14.62 2.29 -14.25
CA ASP A 94 -15.42 2.57 -15.46
C ASP A 94 -16.46 3.68 -15.22
N VAL A 95 -16.25 4.52 -14.20
CA VAL A 95 -17.22 5.59 -13.88
C VAL A 95 -17.24 6.64 -14.98
N THR A 96 -18.45 6.93 -15.48
CA THR A 96 -18.67 7.96 -16.51
C THR A 96 -18.96 9.33 -15.89
N HIS A 97 -18.83 10.39 -16.70
CA HIS A 97 -19.17 11.74 -16.30
C HIS A 97 -20.64 11.87 -15.82
N GLU A 98 -21.57 11.22 -16.49
CA GLU A 98 -22.98 11.21 -16.13
C GLU A 98 -23.21 10.58 -14.74
N GLN A 99 -22.48 9.50 -14.44
CA GLN A 99 -22.53 8.87 -13.14
C GLN A 99 -21.93 9.76 -12.05
N VAL A 100 -20.88 10.54 -12.34
CA VAL A 100 -20.34 11.53 -11.40
C VAL A 100 -21.37 12.59 -11.05
N GLU A 101 -22.16 13.06 -12.03
CA GLU A 101 -23.26 13.99 -11.76
C GLU A 101 -24.37 13.36 -10.89
N GLU A 102 -24.67 12.09 -11.07
CA GLU A 102 -25.58 11.36 -10.19
C GLU A 102 -25.01 11.21 -8.75
N VAL A 103 -23.71 10.98 -8.63
CA VAL A 103 -23.01 10.96 -7.33
C VAL A 103 -23.17 12.30 -6.62
N LYS A 104 -22.96 13.43 -7.31
CA LYS A 104 -23.13 14.77 -6.74
C LYS A 104 -24.58 14.97 -6.24
N LYS A 105 -25.59 14.60 -7.02
CA LYS A 105 -27.02 14.64 -6.61
C LYS A 105 -27.32 13.72 -5.41
N PHE A 106 -26.63 12.58 -5.31
CA PHE A 106 -26.78 11.69 -4.16
C PHE A 106 -26.18 12.30 -2.90
N LEU A 107 -25.01 12.94 -3.00
CA LEU A 107 -24.37 13.66 -1.89
C LEU A 107 -25.20 14.83 -1.36
N ASP A 108 -25.91 15.56 -2.24
CA ASP A 108 -26.81 16.66 -1.86
C ASP A 108 -27.93 16.24 -0.91
N LYS A 109 -28.31 14.95 -0.90
CA LYS A 109 -29.32 14.40 0.03
C LYS A 109 -28.84 14.34 1.48
N LYS A 110 -27.52 14.42 1.73
CA LYS A 110 -26.89 14.41 3.07
C LYS A 110 -27.33 13.24 3.96
N ILE A 111 -27.54 12.07 3.37
CA ILE A 111 -28.03 10.87 4.06
C ILE A 111 -26.92 9.98 4.63
N ILE A 112 -25.65 10.26 4.29
CA ILE A 112 -24.49 9.52 4.79
C ILE A 112 -24.06 10.09 6.13
N LYS A 113 -23.98 9.22 7.16
CA LYS A 113 -23.51 9.58 8.50
C LYS A 113 -22.29 8.76 8.85
N THR A 114 -21.20 9.44 9.22
CA THR A 114 -19.93 8.80 9.59
C THR A 114 -19.79 8.72 11.09
N HIS A 115 -19.43 7.56 11.61
CA HIS A 115 -19.20 7.26 13.02
C HIS A 115 -17.80 6.69 13.21
N VAL A 116 -17.14 7.05 14.31
CA VAL A 116 -15.87 6.45 14.71
C VAL A 116 -16.12 5.09 15.36
N TYR A 117 -15.45 4.05 14.87
CA TYR A 117 -15.43 2.73 15.51
C TYR A 117 -14.59 2.78 16.79
N PRO A 118 -15.15 2.40 17.96
CA PRO A 118 -14.44 2.56 19.23
C PRO A 118 -13.46 1.42 19.56
N GLY A 119 -13.35 0.41 18.69
CA GLY A 119 -12.46 -0.75 18.90
C GLY A 119 -11.05 -0.55 18.38
N ASP A 120 -10.18 -1.54 18.66
CA ASP A 120 -8.73 -1.52 18.35
C ASP A 120 -8.37 -2.00 16.94
N ILE A 121 -9.33 -2.51 16.15
CA ILE A 121 -9.07 -3.02 14.80
C ILE A 121 -8.64 -1.86 13.89
N LYS A 122 -7.41 -1.91 13.39
CA LYS A 122 -6.80 -0.84 12.61
C LYS A 122 -7.45 -0.63 11.23
N LEU A 123 -7.91 -1.68 10.59
CA LEU A 123 -8.70 -1.63 9.35
C LEU A 123 -10.08 -2.22 9.65
N TYR A 124 -11.05 -1.33 9.89
CA TYR A 124 -12.44 -1.68 10.15
C TYR A 124 -13.37 -0.76 9.38
N ILE A 125 -14.29 -1.36 8.64
CA ILE A 125 -15.37 -0.70 7.92
C ILE A 125 -16.65 -1.49 8.21
N ARG A 126 -17.67 -0.83 8.78
CA ARG A 126 -19.02 -1.37 8.86
C ARG A 126 -19.97 -0.38 8.19
N LEU A 127 -20.71 -0.85 7.23
CA LEU A 127 -21.69 -0.08 6.49
C LEU A 127 -23.09 -0.64 6.78
N GLU A 128 -24.00 0.23 7.20
CA GLU A 128 -25.40 -0.05 7.42
C GLU A 128 -26.23 0.83 6.48
N ILE A 129 -26.95 0.21 5.56
CA ILE A 129 -27.76 0.92 4.57
C ILE A 129 -29.20 0.44 4.61
N ALA A 130 -30.14 1.33 4.33
CA ALA A 130 -31.55 0.99 4.30
C ALA A 130 -32.32 1.75 3.22
N ASN A 131 -33.44 1.15 2.77
CA ASN A 131 -34.45 1.79 1.96
C ASN A 131 -35.84 1.24 2.38
N GLY A 132 -36.63 2.07 3.09
CA GLY A 132 -37.87 1.63 3.73
C GLY A 132 -37.61 0.58 4.82
N GLU A 133 -38.23 -0.60 4.68
CA GLU A 133 -38.06 -1.71 5.62
C GLU A 133 -36.84 -2.58 5.31
N ASP A 134 -36.31 -2.52 4.08
CA ASP A 134 -35.15 -3.29 3.67
C ASP A 134 -33.86 -2.67 4.19
N ASN A 135 -32.99 -3.51 4.76
CA ASN A 135 -31.68 -3.07 5.26
C ASN A 135 -30.58 -4.10 5.01
N VAL A 136 -29.35 -3.60 4.89
CA VAL A 136 -28.14 -4.41 4.77
C VAL A 136 -27.08 -3.89 5.72
N LEU A 137 -26.41 -4.81 6.44
CA LEU A 137 -25.18 -4.57 7.17
C LEU A 137 -24.06 -5.33 6.47
N LEU A 138 -22.95 -4.65 6.18
CA LEU A 138 -21.73 -5.24 5.65
C LEU A 138 -20.53 -4.83 6.50
N GLU A 139 -19.66 -5.79 6.83
CA GLU A 139 -18.45 -5.55 7.64
C GLU A 139 -17.19 -6.05 6.92
N ILE A 140 -16.14 -5.23 6.93
CA ILE A 140 -14.79 -5.54 6.41
C ILE A 140 -13.79 -5.39 7.56
N LYS A 141 -12.90 -6.38 7.72
CA LYS A 141 -11.82 -6.37 8.73
C LYS A 141 -10.46 -6.76 8.14
N HIS A 142 -9.41 -6.15 8.66
CA HIS A 142 -7.98 -6.45 8.47
C HIS A 142 -7.42 -6.23 7.07
N THR A 143 -8.15 -6.56 6.00
CA THR A 143 -7.76 -6.26 4.62
C THR A 143 -8.90 -5.55 3.89
N HIS A 144 -8.57 -4.81 2.82
CA HIS A 144 -9.49 -3.88 2.16
C HIS A 144 -10.72 -4.53 1.51
N THR A 145 -10.65 -5.83 1.18
CA THR A 145 -11.72 -6.60 0.53
C THR A 145 -12.22 -7.78 1.37
N ASN A 146 -11.69 -7.98 2.58
CA ASN A 146 -12.09 -9.10 3.45
C ASN A 146 -13.43 -8.81 4.13
N VAL A 147 -14.53 -9.16 3.46
CA VAL A 147 -15.88 -9.06 3.99
C VAL A 147 -16.10 -10.18 5.01
N THR A 148 -16.20 -9.82 6.29
CA THR A 148 -16.36 -10.76 7.39
C THR A 148 -17.80 -11.03 7.78
N ARG A 149 -18.72 -10.09 7.50
CA ARG A 149 -20.14 -10.23 7.84
C ARG A 149 -21.03 -9.53 6.85
N ILE A 150 -22.16 -10.19 6.52
CA ILE A 150 -23.26 -9.61 5.74
C ILE A 150 -24.58 -10.03 6.38
N LEU A 151 -25.44 -9.06 6.65
CA LEU A 151 -26.83 -9.27 7.06
C LEU A 151 -27.76 -8.58 6.05
N LYS A 152 -28.90 -9.20 5.73
CA LYS A 152 -30.02 -8.55 5.03
C LYS A 152 -31.31 -8.80 5.82
N ASN A 153 -31.97 -7.74 6.23
CA ASN A 153 -33.21 -7.79 7.01
C ASN A 153 -33.06 -8.70 8.26
N GLY A 154 -31.94 -8.59 8.96
CA GLY A 154 -31.58 -9.41 10.12
C GLY A 154 -31.12 -10.84 9.81
N LYS A 155 -31.28 -11.33 8.58
CA LYS A 155 -30.80 -12.67 8.17
C LYS A 155 -29.32 -12.63 7.83
N VAL A 156 -28.55 -13.55 8.41
CA VAL A 156 -27.11 -13.72 8.12
C VAL A 156 -26.94 -14.33 6.72
N LEU A 157 -26.27 -13.63 5.81
CA LEU A 157 -25.89 -14.10 4.49
C LEU A 157 -24.41 -14.55 4.45
N LEU A 158 -23.56 -13.90 5.24
CA LEU A 158 -22.16 -14.25 5.42
C LEU A 158 -21.75 -14.01 6.87
N SER A 159 -21.02 -14.96 7.46
CA SER A 159 -20.33 -14.77 8.75
C SER A 159 -19.06 -15.59 8.73
N GLN A 160 -17.91 -14.92 8.71
CA GLN A 160 -16.59 -15.55 8.77
C GLN A 160 -16.00 -15.37 10.16
N ILE A 161 -15.35 -16.41 10.67
CA ILE A 161 -14.56 -16.31 11.91
C ILE A 161 -13.34 -15.46 11.61
N CYS A 162 -13.20 -14.36 12.33
CA CYS A 162 -12.08 -13.44 12.21
C CYS A 162 -11.53 -13.15 13.60
N ASN A 163 -10.24 -13.36 13.81
CA ASN A 163 -9.58 -13.02 15.07
C ASN A 163 -9.25 -11.52 15.09
N ASP A 164 -9.97 -10.75 15.90
CA ASP A 164 -9.81 -9.31 15.99
C ASP A 164 -8.41 -8.88 16.49
N GLY A 165 -7.73 -9.75 17.23
CA GLY A 165 -6.37 -9.52 17.74
C GLY A 165 -5.24 -9.91 16.77
N ASP A 166 -5.54 -10.62 15.68
CA ASP A 166 -4.55 -11.05 14.69
C ASP A 166 -4.94 -10.58 13.28
N PHE A 167 -4.33 -9.47 12.86
CA PHE A 167 -4.59 -8.86 11.56
C PHE A 167 -4.11 -9.70 10.35
N ASN A 168 -3.36 -10.78 10.58
CA ASN A 168 -2.93 -11.72 9.56
C ASN A 168 -3.79 -13.01 9.55
N SER A 169 -4.76 -13.17 10.45
CA SER A 169 -5.52 -14.42 10.66
C SER A 169 -6.28 -14.92 9.42
N SER A 170 -6.62 -14.04 8.49
CA SER A 170 -7.30 -14.39 7.23
C SER A 170 -6.35 -14.66 6.07
N LEU A 171 -5.04 -14.56 6.27
CA LEU A 171 -4.01 -14.62 5.24
C LEU A 171 -3.21 -15.93 5.35
N THR A 172 -2.52 -16.30 4.26
CA THR A 172 -1.55 -17.40 4.26
C THR A 172 -0.49 -17.16 5.34
N ASP A 173 -0.06 -18.22 6.02
CA ASP A 173 0.93 -18.16 7.10
C ASP A 173 2.24 -17.51 6.65
N ARG A 174 2.52 -16.31 7.16
CA ARG A 174 3.70 -15.49 6.82
C ARG A 174 5.00 -15.98 7.47
N ARG A 175 4.95 -16.93 8.43
CA ARG A 175 6.16 -17.46 9.11
C ARG A 175 7.09 -18.21 8.16
N VAL A 176 6.64 -18.53 6.95
CA VAL A 176 7.49 -19.05 5.89
C VAL A 176 8.51 -18.03 5.40
N LEU A 177 8.20 -16.73 5.52
CA LEU A 177 9.07 -15.65 5.06
C LEU A 177 10.16 -15.40 6.12
N THR A 178 11.41 -15.55 5.69
CA THR A 178 12.62 -15.06 6.35
C THR A 178 13.52 -14.44 5.29
N VAL A 179 14.35 -13.51 5.67
CA VAL A 179 15.31 -12.88 4.74
C VAL A 179 16.18 -13.95 4.06
N LYS A 180 16.63 -14.96 4.83
CA LYS A 180 17.41 -16.08 4.29
C LYS A 180 16.64 -16.88 3.24
N TYR A 181 15.41 -17.26 3.53
CA TYR A 181 14.59 -18.05 2.61
C TYR A 181 14.25 -17.24 1.33
N ILE A 182 13.94 -15.96 1.47
CA ILE A 182 13.68 -15.07 0.33
C ILE A 182 14.91 -14.96 -0.57
N TYR A 183 16.10 -14.74 0.01
CA TYR A 183 17.35 -14.63 -0.71
C TYR A 183 17.71 -15.92 -1.47
N ASP A 184 17.58 -17.09 -0.82
CA ASP A 184 17.89 -18.37 -1.45
C ASP A 184 16.87 -18.71 -2.55
N LEU A 185 15.58 -18.49 -2.28
CA LEU A 185 14.51 -18.76 -3.24
C LEU A 185 14.63 -17.85 -4.47
N ALA A 186 15.00 -16.59 -4.29
CA ALA A 186 15.20 -15.66 -5.42
C ALA A 186 16.23 -16.15 -6.45
N LYS A 187 17.19 -16.98 -6.03
CA LYS A 187 18.21 -17.56 -6.93
C LYS A 187 17.70 -18.80 -7.68
N THR A 188 16.72 -19.50 -7.15
CA THR A 188 16.37 -20.84 -7.60
C THR A 188 14.94 -21.00 -8.10
N ILE A 189 14.04 -20.04 -7.79
CA ILE A 189 12.64 -20.11 -8.23
C ILE A 189 12.54 -20.11 -9.75
N ASP A 190 11.64 -20.93 -10.28
CA ASP A 190 11.30 -20.87 -11.69
C ASP A 190 10.61 -19.52 -11.99
N ILE A 191 11.25 -18.76 -12.85
CA ILE A 191 10.80 -17.42 -13.25
C ILE A 191 9.39 -17.44 -13.85
N ASN A 192 9.00 -18.50 -14.54
CA ASN A 192 7.69 -18.60 -15.16
C ASN A 192 6.54 -18.59 -14.14
N LEU A 193 6.79 -19.02 -12.90
CA LEU A 193 5.78 -18.99 -11.82
C LEU A 193 5.48 -17.57 -11.33
N ILE A 194 6.44 -16.65 -11.43
CA ILE A 194 6.33 -15.30 -10.87
C ILE A 194 6.26 -14.20 -11.95
N LYS A 195 6.70 -14.49 -13.17
CA LYS A 195 6.72 -13.55 -14.29
C LYS A 195 5.36 -12.88 -14.54
N PRO A 196 4.21 -13.58 -14.55
CA PRO A 196 2.93 -12.95 -14.86
C PRO A 196 2.52 -11.83 -13.89
N ILE A 197 2.81 -12.00 -12.59
CA ILE A 197 2.49 -10.98 -11.59
C ILE A 197 3.43 -9.77 -11.70
N PHE A 198 4.75 -10.02 -11.90
CA PHE A 198 5.71 -8.93 -12.00
C PHE A 198 5.64 -8.18 -13.34
N GLN A 199 5.18 -8.80 -14.42
CA GLN A 199 4.87 -8.06 -15.64
C GLN A 199 3.74 -7.04 -15.44
N LYS A 200 2.70 -7.39 -14.68
CA LYS A 200 1.65 -6.42 -14.30
C LYS A 200 2.23 -5.29 -13.43
N VAL A 201 3.11 -5.63 -12.47
CA VAL A 201 3.81 -4.63 -11.64
C VAL A 201 4.58 -3.64 -12.51
N ILE A 202 5.39 -4.15 -13.45
CA ILE A 202 6.16 -3.31 -14.37
C ILE A 202 5.22 -2.41 -15.19
N THR A 203 4.19 -2.99 -15.81
CA THR A 203 3.29 -2.26 -16.71
C THR A 203 2.51 -1.16 -15.98
N TYR A 204 1.83 -1.50 -14.88
CA TYR A 204 0.93 -0.56 -14.21
C TYR A 204 1.70 0.52 -13.45
N ASN A 205 2.74 0.12 -12.69
CA ASN A 205 3.48 1.08 -11.90
C ASN A 205 4.32 2.02 -12.77
N SER A 206 4.87 1.55 -13.91
CA SER A 206 5.55 2.43 -14.85
C SER A 206 4.59 3.42 -15.51
N ALA A 207 3.41 2.98 -15.92
CA ALA A 207 2.44 3.86 -16.58
C ALA A 207 2.06 5.07 -15.71
N ILE A 208 1.76 4.85 -14.43
CA ILE A 208 1.41 5.96 -13.52
C ILE A 208 2.63 6.84 -13.18
N ALA A 209 3.84 6.27 -13.13
CA ALA A 209 5.05 7.06 -12.91
C ALA A 209 5.35 7.99 -14.09
N GLU A 210 5.20 7.50 -15.32
CA GLU A 210 5.34 8.30 -16.53
C GLU A 210 4.27 9.40 -16.62
N GLU A 211 3.03 9.09 -16.22
CA GLU A 211 1.98 10.10 -16.12
C GLU A 211 2.34 11.19 -15.10
N GLY A 212 2.85 10.78 -13.93
CA GLY A 212 3.30 11.70 -12.88
C GLY A 212 4.43 12.63 -13.30
N LEU A 213 5.32 12.19 -14.18
CA LEU A 213 6.40 13.01 -14.73
C LEU A 213 5.92 14.14 -15.67
N LYS A 214 4.66 14.14 -16.09
CA LYS A 214 4.07 15.27 -16.85
C LYS A 214 3.91 16.55 -16.00
N GLY A 215 4.13 16.47 -14.69
CA GLY A 215 4.23 17.63 -13.82
C GLY A 215 2.92 18.33 -13.49
N LYS A 216 1.82 17.57 -13.38
CA LYS A 216 0.47 18.11 -13.11
C LYS A 216 -0.10 17.66 -11.76
N TYR A 217 0.69 16.98 -10.91
CA TYR A 217 0.19 16.23 -9.78
C TYR A 217 0.89 16.57 -8.45
N GLY A 218 0.12 16.64 -7.38
CA GLY A 218 0.58 16.71 -6.00
C GLY A 218 1.56 17.83 -5.71
N VAL A 219 2.62 17.52 -4.97
CA VAL A 219 3.74 18.44 -4.70
C VAL A 219 4.77 18.44 -5.84
N ASN A 220 4.57 17.59 -6.83
CA ASN A 220 5.39 17.53 -8.05
C ASN A 220 6.86 17.18 -7.79
N ILE A 221 7.13 16.37 -6.75
CA ILE A 221 8.50 16.03 -6.34
C ILE A 221 9.24 15.27 -7.44
N GLY A 222 8.55 14.32 -8.11
CA GLY A 222 9.16 13.51 -9.16
C GLY A 222 9.63 14.35 -10.34
N LYS A 223 8.75 15.20 -10.87
CA LYS A 223 9.10 16.13 -11.98
C LYS A 223 10.15 17.15 -11.57
N MET A 224 10.05 17.70 -10.35
CA MET A 224 11.02 18.64 -9.81
C MET A 224 12.44 18.04 -9.79
N ILE A 225 12.59 16.80 -9.33
CA ILE A 225 13.88 16.11 -9.33
C ILE A 225 14.40 15.95 -10.77
N LEU A 226 13.54 15.51 -11.72
CA LEU A 226 13.90 15.34 -13.12
C LEU A 226 14.36 16.67 -13.75
N ASP A 227 13.62 17.76 -13.55
CA ASP A 227 13.97 19.08 -14.06
C ASP A 227 15.31 19.57 -13.52
N ASN A 228 15.62 19.27 -12.26
CA ASN A 228 16.90 19.64 -11.65
C ASN A 228 18.08 18.76 -12.13
N ILE A 229 17.82 17.53 -12.53
CA ILE A 229 18.81 16.70 -13.26
C ILE A 229 19.10 17.32 -14.63
N GLU A 230 18.08 17.69 -15.40
CA GLU A 230 18.21 18.33 -16.72
C GLU A 230 18.94 19.67 -16.66
N ARG A 231 18.73 20.43 -15.57
CA ARG A 231 19.43 21.70 -15.33
C ARG A 231 20.85 21.55 -14.76
N GLY A 232 21.29 20.31 -14.48
CA GLY A 232 22.61 20.05 -13.88
C GLY A 232 22.75 20.46 -12.41
N ILE A 233 21.63 20.72 -11.71
CA ILE A 233 21.60 21.02 -10.26
C ILE A 233 21.74 19.73 -9.46
N TYR A 234 21.04 18.66 -9.90
CA TYR A 234 21.19 17.31 -9.37
C TYR A 234 22.03 16.45 -10.31
N GLY A 235 22.75 15.46 -9.75
CA GLY A 235 23.51 14.52 -10.55
C GLY A 235 22.62 13.68 -11.47
N ASN A 236 23.10 13.44 -12.70
CA ASN A 236 22.44 12.54 -13.65
C ASN A 236 22.79 11.08 -13.33
N ASP A 237 22.43 10.61 -12.16
CA ASP A 237 22.71 9.28 -11.64
C ASP A 237 21.43 8.48 -11.37
N ILE A 238 21.57 7.17 -11.20
CA ILE A 238 20.46 6.26 -11.00
C ILE A 238 19.67 6.54 -9.71
N ARG A 239 20.33 7.02 -8.66
CA ARG A 239 19.72 7.34 -7.38
C ARG A 239 18.68 8.46 -7.54
N ASN A 240 19.04 9.56 -8.21
CA ASN A 240 18.15 10.67 -8.51
C ASN A 240 17.03 10.25 -9.48
N LYS A 241 17.35 9.51 -10.55
CA LYS A 241 16.35 9.01 -11.51
C LYS A 241 15.31 8.09 -10.85
N ALA A 242 15.74 7.19 -9.97
CA ALA A 242 14.86 6.29 -9.24
C ALA A 242 13.93 7.02 -8.27
N ALA A 243 14.48 7.98 -7.51
CA ALA A 243 13.71 8.81 -6.59
C ALA A 243 12.69 9.69 -7.33
N SER A 244 13.06 10.26 -8.47
CA SER A 244 12.17 11.00 -9.37
C SER A 244 11.01 10.13 -9.85
N TYR A 245 11.31 8.95 -10.38
CA TYR A 245 10.34 8.06 -11.00
C TYR A 245 9.30 7.55 -10.02
N ALA A 246 9.73 7.09 -8.84
CA ALA A 246 8.82 6.63 -7.80
C ALA A 246 8.04 7.78 -7.13
N GLY A 247 8.67 8.93 -6.95
CA GLY A 247 8.01 10.15 -6.48
C GLY A 247 6.90 10.59 -7.42
N ALA A 248 7.14 10.59 -8.74
CA ALA A 248 6.17 10.95 -9.76
C ALA A 248 4.94 10.03 -9.77
N GLY A 249 5.14 8.71 -9.65
CA GLY A 249 4.03 7.76 -9.53
C GLY A 249 3.14 8.05 -8.31
N SER A 250 3.76 8.38 -7.17
CA SER A 250 3.01 8.76 -5.98
C SER A 250 2.33 10.13 -6.10
N ASP A 251 2.97 11.11 -6.74
CA ASP A 251 2.35 12.42 -7.02
C ASP A 251 1.05 12.22 -7.82
N ALA A 252 1.08 11.44 -8.91
CA ALA A 252 -0.10 11.15 -9.72
C ALA A 252 -1.17 10.40 -8.91
N ARG A 253 -0.78 9.33 -8.21
CA ARG A 253 -1.71 8.50 -7.44
C ARG A 253 -2.43 9.26 -6.33
N MET A 254 -1.68 10.07 -5.55
CA MET A 254 -2.24 10.83 -4.43
C MET A 254 -3.14 11.99 -4.87
N SER A 255 -3.05 12.37 -6.13
CA SER A 255 -3.88 13.41 -6.76
C SER A 255 -5.09 12.85 -7.52
N GLY A 256 -5.39 11.56 -7.36
CA GLY A 256 -6.59 10.94 -7.94
C GLY A 256 -6.44 10.56 -9.42
N CYS A 257 -5.22 10.32 -9.92
CA CYS A 257 -5.02 9.75 -11.24
C CYS A 257 -5.74 8.40 -11.35
N GLY A 258 -6.54 8.22 -12.40
CA GLY A 258 -7.33 7.00 -12.64
C GLY A 258 -6.53 5.80 -13.15
N LEU A 259 -5.21 5.93 -13.36
CA LEU A 259 -4.38 4.79 -13.75
C LEU A 259 -4.20 3.81 -12.58
N PRO A 260 -4.38 2.50 -12.82
CA PRO A 260 -4.19 1.50 -11.79
C PRO A 260 -2.73 1.33 -11.41
N VAL A 261 -2.50 0.85 -10.19
CA VAL A 261 -1.19 0.42 -9.68
C VAL A 261 -1.27 -1.01 -9.15
N MET A 262 -0.14 -1.71 -9.16
CA MET A 262 -0.01 -2.94 -8.37
C MET A 262 0.44 -2.56 -6.96
N THR A 263 -0.35 -2.97 -5.98
CA THR A 263 -0.07 -2.72 -4.56
C THR A 263 1.00 -3.66 -4.01
N THR A 264 1.46 -3.40 -2.80
CA THR A 264 2.16 -4.37 -1.95
C THR A 264 1.65 -4.17 -0.53
N SER A 265 1.27 -5.24 0.14
CA SER A 265 0.71 -5.22 1.50
C SER A 265 -0.44 -4.21 1.66
N GLY A 266 -1.31 -4.15 0.66
CA GLY A 266 -2.51 -3.31 0.65
C GLY A 266 -2.26 -1.82 0.37
N SER A 267 -1.07 -1.42 -0.11
CA SER A 267 -0.77 -0.03 -0.44
C SER A 267 -0.12 0.12 -1.81
N GLY A 268 -0.71 0.94 -2.70
CA GLY A 268 -0.13 1.27 -3.99
C GLY A 268 1.18 2.05 -3.86
N ASN A 269 1.31 2.95 -2.88
CA ASN A 269 2.57 3.64 -2.60
C ASN A 269 3.69 2.66 -2.24
N GLN A 270 3.40 1.61 -1.45
CA GLN A 270 4.39 0.56 -1.18
C GLN A 270 4.74 -0.23 -2.43
N GLY A 271 3.74 -0.59 -3.26
CA GLY A 271 3.97 -1.29 -4.52
C GLY A 271 4.86 -0.50 -5.48
N MET A 272 4.59 0.80 -5.65
CA MET A 272 5.41 1.68 -6.46
C MET A 272 6.82 1.88 -5.87
N THR A 273 6.94 2.04 -4.55
CA THR A 273 8.24 2.16 -3.89
C THR A 273 9.06 0.89 -4.07
N ALA A 274 8.46 -0.28 -3.91
CA ALA A 274 9.16 -1.56 -4.05
C ALA A 274 9.56 -1.87 -5.49
N SER A 275 8.87 -1.34 -6.49
CA SER A 275 9.08 -1.72 -7.90
C SER A 275 9.84 -0.67 -8.72
N LEU A 276 9.43 0.60 -8.68
CA LEU A 276 9.91 1.61 -9.63
C LEU A 276 11.43 1.86 -9.57
N PRO A 277 12.07 1.89 -8.39
CA PRO A 277 13.53 2.01 -8.31
C PRO A 277 14.26 0.83 -8.96
N ILE A 278 13.73 -0.39 -8.79
CA ILE A 278 14.32 -1.61 -9.36
C ILE A 278 14.15 -1.61 -10.88
N ILE A 279 12.99 -1.19 -11.39
CA ILE A 279 12.74 -1.05 -12.83
C ILE A 279 13.73 -0.03 -13.46
N LYS A 280 13.90 1.12 -12.82
CA LYS A 280 14.85 2.14 -13.29
C LYS A 280 16.30 1.67 -13.21
N PHE A 281 16.67 0.98 -12.12
CA PHE A 281 18.01 0.41 -11.96
C PHE A 281 18.31 -0.64 -13.04
N ALA A 282 17.38 -1.55 -13.29
CA ALA A 282 17.53 -2.58 -14.32
C ALA A 282 17.70 -1.96 -15.71
N ALA A 283 16.91 -0.95 -16.04
CA ALA A 283 17.02 -0.23 -17.31
C ALA A 283 18.38 0.49 -17.46
N GLU A 284 18.84 1.19 -16.42
CA GLU A 284 20.14 1.90 -16.45
C GLU A 284 21.34 0.95 -16.55
N LYS A 285 21.23 -0.24 -15.95
CA LYS A 285 22.28 -1.27 -15.95
C LYS A 285 22.16 -2.27 -17.10
N ASN A 286 21.13 -2.14 -17.97
CA ASN A 286 20.82 -3.08 -19.05
C ASN A 286 20.71 -4.53 -18.55
N LEU A 287 20.06 -4.74 -17.40
CA LEU A 287 19.81 -6.07 -16.86
C LEU A 287 18.81 -6.83 -17.72
N SER A 288 18.93 -8.16 -17.74
CA SER A 288 17.95 -9.03 -18.39
C SER A 288 16.58 -8.99 -17.70
N GLU A 289 15.54 -9.42 -18.42
CA GLU A 289 14.18 -9.55 -17.85
C GLU A 289 14.17 -10.45 -16.61
N GLU A 290 14.94 -11.55 -16.64
CA GLU A 290 15.07 -12.46 -15.52
C GLU A 290 15.66 -11.77 -14.28
N GLU A 291 16.76 -11.03 -14.44
CA GLU A 291 17.38 -10.29 -13.34
C GLU A 291 16.42 -9.25 -12.77
N LEU A 292 15.71 -8.50 -13.61
CA LEU A 292 14.68 -7.54 -13.18
C LEU A 292 13.61 -8.24 -12.35
N ILE A 293 13.05 -9.37 -12.83
CA ILE A 293 11.98 -10.10 -12.12
C ILE A 293 12.50 -10.65 -10.78
N ARG A 294 13.73 -11.18 -10.72
CA ARG A 294 14.35 -11.63 -9.47
C ARG A 294 14.57 -10.48 -8.49
N GLY A 295 14.99 -9.32 -8.96
CA GLY A 295 15.12 -8.10 -8.16
C GLY A 295 13.75 -7.64 -7.59
N LEU A 296 12.70 -7.61 -8.42
CA LEU A 296 11.34 -7.31 -7.99
C LEU A 296 10.83 -8.32 -6.96
N PHE A 297 11.09 -9.61 -7.17
CA PHE A 297 10.73 -10.68 -6.23
C PHE A 297 11.35 -10.44 -4.85
N VAL A 298 12.65 -10.15 -4.78
CA VAL A 298 13.34 -9.82 -3.52
C VAL A 298 12.72 -8.58 -2.89
N SER A 299 12.58 -7.49 -3.65
CA SER A 299 12.06 -6.22 -3.14
C SER A 299 10.66 -6.36 -2.54
N HIS A 300 9.74 -7.00 -3.25
CA HIS A 300 8.37 -7.17 -2.77
C HIS A 300 8.27 -8.12 -1.58
N LEU A 301 8.97 -9.26 -1.58
CA LEU A 301 8.91 -10.20 -0.46
C LEU A 301 9.56 -9.67 0.81
N ILE A 302 10.68 -8.95 0.73
CA ILE A 302 11.26 -8.26 1.89
C ILE A 302 10.30 -7.17 2.40
N THR A 303 9.70 -6.39 1.51
CA THR A 303 8.67 -5.42 1.88
C THR A 303 7.51 -6.09 2.63
N ILE A 304 6.99 -7.20 2.11
CA ILE A 304 5.90 -7.97 2.74
C ILE A 304 6.34 -8.52 4.10
N HIS A 305 7.55 -9.05 4.20
CA HIS A 305 8.08 -9.63 5.45
C HIS A 305 8.19 -8.57 6.54
N VAL A 306 8.81 -7.42 6.26
CA VAL A 306 8.87 -6.29 7.20
C VAL A 306 7.47 -5.79 7.55
N LYS A 307 6.60 -5.62 6.54
CA LYS A 307 5.24 -5.11 6.74
C LYS A 307 4.33 -6.06 7.52
N THR A 308 4.56 -7.36 7.45
CA THR A 308 3.86 -8.37 8.25
C THR A 308 4.05 -8.12 9.76
N ASN A 309 5.23 -7.67 10.17
CA ASN A 309 5.51 -7.31 11.56
C ASN A 309 4.95 -5.93 11.93
N VAL A 310 5.01 -4.96 11.02
CA VAL A 310 4.51 -3.58 11.22
C VAL A 310 2.97 -3.49 11.23
N GLY A 311 2.29 -4.40 10.52
CA GLY A 311 0.84 -4.37 10.33
C GLY A 311 0.37 -3.49 9.16
N ARG A 312 -0.83 -3.76 8.63
CA ARG A 312 -1.33 -3.08 7.41
C ARG A 312 -1.47 -1.58 7.58
N LEU A 313 -2.12 -1.13 8.63
CA LEU A 313 -2.29 0.29 8.96
C LEU A 313 -1.59 0.58 10.30
N SER A 314 -0.77 1.61 10.32
CA SER A 314 0.07 1.99 11.46
C SER A 314 0.58 3.42 11.27
N ALA A 315 1.00 4.06 12.37
CA ALA A 315 1.76 5.32 12.28
C ALA A 315 3.18 5.12 11.73
N TYR A 316 3.69 3.91 11.64
CA TYR A 316 4.94 3.62 10.94
C TYR A 316 4.73 3.68 9.41
N CYS A 317 5.54 4.46 8.72
CA CYS A 317 5.37 4.69 7.28
C CYS A 317 5.71 3.43 6.46
N GLY A 318 4.72 2.93 5.70
CA GLY A 318 4.90 1.77 4.82
C GLY A 318 5.92 1.97 3.70
N ALA A 319 6.19 3.22 3.28
CA ALA A 319 7.25 3.51 2.33
C ALA A 319 8.64 3.10 2.85
N ILE A 320 8.85 3.09 4.17
CA ILE A 320 10.12 2.65 4.77
C ILE A 320 10.25 1.12 4.73
N CYS A 321 9.14 0.39 4.95
CA CYS A 321 9.13 -1.06 4.72
C CYS A 321 9.50 -1.39 3.27
N ALA A 322 8.97 -0.63 2.31
CA ALA A 322 9.29 -0.81 0.89
C ALA A 322 10.72 -0.37 0.54
N ALA A 323 11.23 0.68 1.17
CA ALA A 323 12.63 1.11 1.00
C ALA A 323 13.61 0.02 1.48
N SER A 324 13.29 -0.75 2.54
CA SER A 324 14.11 -1.89 2.96
C SER A 324 14.11 -3.01 1.92
N GLY A 325 12.97 -3.24 1.25
CA GLY A 325 12.89 -4.15 0.10
C GLY A 325 13.76 -3.69 -1.08
N VAL A 326 13.75 -2.38 -1.37
CA VAL A 326 14.61 -1.78 -2.42
C VAL A 326 16.09 -1.97 -2.10
N ALA A 327 16.52 -1.66 -0.86
CA ALA A 327 17.92 -1.84 -0.45
C ALA A 327 18.37 -3.30 -0.57
N ALA A 328 17.53 -4.25 -0.14
CA ALA A 328 17.78 -5.68 -0.29
C ALA A 328 17.92 -6.09 -1.76
N ALA A 329 17.01 -5.65 -2.62
CA ALA A 329 17.01 -6.00 -4.03
C ALA A 329 18.18 -5.38 -4.81
N LEU A 330 18.51 -4.12 -4.54
CA LEU A 330 19.68 -3.49 -5.14
C LEU A 330 20.96 -4.22 -4.74
N THR A 331 21.13 -4.56 -3.45
CA THR A 331 22.27 -5.34 -2.97
C THR A 331 22.34 -6.71 -3.65
N PHE A 332 21.20 -7.41 -3.77
CA PHE A 332 21.10 -8.69 -4.48
C PHE A 332 21.51 -8.56 -5.96
N LEU A 333 21.02 -7.53 -6.66
CA LEU A 333 21.32 -7.28 -8.08
C LEU A 333 22.79 -6.86 -8.33
N HIS A 334 23.47 -6.32 -7.33
CA HIS A 334 24.91 -6.10 -7.37
C HIS A 334 25.72 -7.37 -7.09
N GLY A 335 25.08 -8.54 -6.92
CA GLY A 335 25.74 -9.80 -6.59
C GLY A 335 26.14 -9.91 -5.11
N GLY A 336 25.55 -9.08 -4.23
CA GLY A 336 25.82 -9.09 -2.79
C GLY A 336 25.49 -10.43 -2.14
N SER A 337 26.25 -10.80 -1.11
CA SER A 337 26.00 -11.99 -0.30
C SER A 337 24.71 -11.84 0.54
N TYR A 338 24.27 -12.95 1.15
CA TYR A 338 23.16 -12.92 2.09
C TYR A 338 23.41 -11.93 3.24
N GLU A 339 24.62 -11.92 3.78
CA GLU A 339 25.04 -11.02 4.86
C GLU A 339 24.92 -9.55 4.43
N MET A 340 25.39 -9.22 3.22
CA MET A 340 25.28 -7.86 2.67
C MET A 340 23.80 -7.45 2.48
N VAL A 341 22.92 -8.37 2.09
CA VAL A 341 21.48 -8.09 2.01
C VAL A 341 20.91 -7.82 3.41
N CYS A 342 21.29 -8.58 4.42
CA CYS A 342 20.91 -8.32 5.82
C CYS A 342 21.42 -6.94 6.28
N ASP A 343 22.67 -6.60 5.97
CA ASP A 343 23.28 -5.32 6.33
C ASP A 343 22.53 -4.13 5.70
N ALA A 344 22.16 -4.24 4.41
CA ALA A 344 21.39 -3.21 3.73
C ALA A 344 20.00 -3.00 4.37
N ILE A 345 19.29 -4.07 4.74
CA ILE A 345 18.01 -3.97 5.44
C ILE A 345 18.21 -3.35 6.83
N THR A 346 19.25 -3.76 7.57
CA THR A 346 19.57 -3.22 8.90
C THR A 346 19.85 -1.72 8.81
N ASN A 347 20.68 -1.29 7.84
CA ASN A 347 21.02 0.11 7.65
C ASN A 347 19.78 0.98 7.36
N ILE A 348 18.84 0.52 6.52
CA ILE A 348 17.62 1.28 6.23
C ILE A 348 16.67 1.35 7.43
N LEU A 349 16.47 0.24 8.12
CA LEU A 349 15.56 0.18 9.26
C LEU A 349 16.10 0.95 10.47
N GLY A 350 17.41 0.87 10.74
CA GLY A 350 18.04 1.66 11.80
C GLY A 350 18.05 3.16 11.52
N ASN A 351 18.11 3.56 10.25
CA ASN A 351 18.13 4.98 9.85
C ASN A 351 16.74 5.64 9.84
N LEU A 352 15.71 4.98 9.25
CA LEU A 352 14.44 5.65 8.89
C LEU A 352 13.22 5.22 9.72
N SER A 353 13.39 4.43 10.79
CA SER A 353 12.24 3.93 11.57
C SER A 353 11.42 5.00 12.32
N GLY A 354 11.85 6.27 12.28
CA GLY A 354 11.11 7.40 12.83
C GLY A 354 10.15 8.12 11.84
N VAL A 355 10.09 7.70 10.58
CA VAL A 355 9.20 8.34 9.59
C VAL A 355 7.76 7.92 9.83
N ILE A 356 6.91 8.89 10.21
CA ILE A 356 5.50 8.65 10.52
C ILE A 356 4.61 8.59 9.27
N CYS A 357 3.56 7.78 9.34
CA CYS A 357 2.42 7.76 8.42
C CYS A 357 1.26 8.56 9.01
N ASP A 358 1.07 9.77 8.53
CA ASP A 358 0.03 10.70 8.95
C ASP A 358 -1.16 10.75 7.94
N GLY A 359 -1.42 9.65 7.25
CA GLY A 359 -2.48 9.48 6.27
C GLY A 359 -2.01 9.63 4.82
N ALA A 360 -2.89 9.22 3.88
CA ALA A 360 -2.63 9.33 2.45
C ALA A 360 -2.77 10.79 1.99
N LYS A 361 -1.74 11.34 1.34
CA LYS A 361 -1.70 12.73 0.86
C LYS A 361 -0.48 13.02 0.00
N ALA A 362 -0.42 14.22 -0.57
CA ALA A 362 0.66 14.64 -1.46
C ALA A 362 2.08 14.45 -0.89
N SER A 363 2.28 14.64 0.43
CA SER A 363 3.61 14.44 1.06
C SER A 363 4.11 12.99 1.04
N CYS A 364 3.27 12.00 0.69
CA CYS A 364 3.71 10.62 0.53
C CYS A 364 4.80 10.49 -0.54
N ALA A 365 4.68 11.25 -1.65
CA ALA A 365 5.68 11.26 -2.72
C ALA A 365 7.07 11.70 -2.21
N MET A 366 7.12 12.71 -1.34
CA MET A 366 8.37 13.17 -0.72
C MET A 366 8.98 12.09 0.19
N LYS A 367 8.16 11.41 1.02
CA LYS A 367 8.61 10.33 1.91
C LYS A 367 9.16 9.14 1.10
N ILE A 368 8.54 8.84 -0.04
CA ILE A 368 9.01 7.81 -0.98
C ILE A 368 10.38 8.19 -1.54
N SER A 369 10.54 9.39 -2.10
CA SER A 369 11.82 9.85 -2.63
C SER A 369 12.94 9.80 -1.57
N SER A 370 12.64 10.26 -0.34
CA SER A 370 13.59 10.20 0.78
C SER A 370 13.97 8.76 1.15
N GLY A 371 13.00 7.84 1.18
CA GLY A 371 13.23 6.42 1.44
C GLY A 371 14.13 5.78 0.37
N ILE A 372 13.93 6.13 -0.90
CA ILE A 372 14.74 5.63 -2.02
C ILE A 372 16.18 6.14 -1.93
N TYR A 373 16.39 7.42 -1.65
CA TYR A 373 17.74 7.94 -1.43
C TYR A 373 18.47 7.15 -0.35
N SER A 374 17.81 6.92 0.78
CA SER A 374 18.38 6.14 1.88
C SER A 374 18.58 4.66 1.52
N ALA A 375 17.72 4.07 0.67
CA ALA A 375 17.90 2.70 0.23
C ALA A 375 19.17 2.53 -0.63
N PHE A 376 19.48 3.48 -1.51
CA PHE A 376 20.72 3.48 -2.27
C PHE A 376 21.95 3.63 -1.35
N ASP A 377 21.88 4.52 -0.36
CA ASP A 377 22.97 4.70 0.62
C ASP A 377 23.18 3.43 1.45
N ALA A 378 22.10 2.82 1.95
CA ALA A 378 22.16 1.57 2.69
C ALA A 378 22.76 0.42 1.87
N THR A 379 22.42 0.35 0.57
CA THR A 379 23.03 -0.61 -0.37
C THR A 379 24.54 -0.39 -0.49
N MET A 380 24.95 0.86 -0.72
CA MET A 380 26.40 1.13 -0.89
C MET A 380 27.20 0.84 0.39
N LEU A 381 26.67 1.22 1.56
CA LEU A 381 27.28 0.86 2.85
C LEU A 381 27.42 -0.66 2.98
N ALA A 382 26.38 -1.42 2.72
CA ALA A 382 26.42 -2.89 2.83
C ALA A 382 27.42 -3.53 1.87
N LEU A 383 27.53 -3.04 0.64
CA LEU A 383 28.53 -3.51 -0.33
C LEU A 383 29.97 -3.19 0.11
N HIS A 384 30.17 -2.13 0.90
CA HIS A 384 31.46 -1.79 1.53
C HIS A 384 31.65 -2.50 2.89
N LYS A 385 30.68 -3.33 3.33
CA LYS A 385 30.66 -4.03 4.62
C LYS A 385 30.56 -3.09 5.83
N ASP A 386 29.94 -1.94 5.61
CA ASP A 386 29.61 -0.98 6.66
C ASP A 386 28.15 -1.19 7.08
N VAL A 387 27.93 -1.48 8.36
CA VAL A 387 26.61 -1.78 8.92
C VAL A 387 26.48 -1.26 10.35
N LEU A 388 25.27 -0.81 10.71
CA LEU A 388 24.88 -0.52 12.07
C LEU A 388 24.99 -1.79 12.93
N LYS A 389 25.54 -1.67 14.12
CA LYS A 389 25.85 -2.82 14.97
C LYS A 389 24.66 -3.19 15.89
N SER A 390 24.60 -4.45 16.28
CA SER A 390 23.69 -4.89 17.32
C SER A 390 23.82 -4.01 18.58
N GLY A 391 22.68 -3.51 19.06
CA GLY A 391 22.62 -2.57 20.18
C GLY A 391 22.65 -1.09 19.75
N ASP A 392 22.83 -0.77 18.47
CA ASP A 392 22.64 0.60 17.96
C ASP A 392 21.14 0.90 17.90
N GLY A 393 20.58 1.42 19.00
CA GLY A 393 19.15 1.74 19.11
C GLY A 393 18.26 0.50 18.99
N ILE A 394 17.49 0.41 17.91
CA ILE A 394 16.54 -0.70 17.67
C ILE A 394 17.14 -1.88 16.89
N VAL A 395 18.43 -1.81 16.55
CA VAL A 395 19.12 -2.89 15.81
C VAL A 395 19.32 -4.11 16.72
N GLY A 396 18.77 -5.25 16.31
CA GLY A 396 18.85 -6.54 17.00
C GLY A 396 20.17 -7.28 16.78
N VAL A 397 20.28 -8.48 17.31
CA VAL A 397 21.47 -9.34 17.12
C VAL A 397 21.55 -9.94 15.73
N ASP A 398 20.42 -10.02 15.04
CA ASP A 398 20.30 -10.45 13.64
C ASP A 398 19.20 -9.65 12.94
N ILE A 399 19.08 -9.88 11.63
CA ILE A 399 18.11 -9.16 10.80
C ILE A 399 16.65 -9.47 11.17
N GLU A 400 16.35 -10.70 11.56
CA GLU A 400 14.99 -11.09 11.94
C GLU A 400 14.58 -10.44 13.26
N GLU A 401 15.50 -10.30 14.21
CA GLU A 401 15.25 -9.55 15.44
C GLU A 401 15.09 -8.05 15.15
N THR A 402 15.91 -7.46 14.29
CA THR A 402 15.74 -6.07 13.87
C THR A 402 14.37 -5.83 13.27
N ILE A 403 13.88 -6.72 12.39
CA ILE A 403 12.53 -6.65 11.82
C ILE A 403 11.45 -6.78 12.92
N ARG A 404 11.61 -7.68 13.89
CA ARG A 404 10.68 -7.81 15.03
C ARG A 404 10.66 -6.55 15.90
N ASN A 405 11.82 -5.95 16.20
CA ASN A 405 11.92 -4.71 16.97
C ASN A 405 11.22 -3.54 16.28
N VAL A 406 11.35 -3.43 14.95
CA VAL A 406 10.60 -2.45 14.15
C VAL A 406 9.08 -2.73 14.21
N GLY A 407 8.68 -3.99 14.17
CA GLY A 407 7.29 -4.41 14.36
C GLY A 407 6.74 -3.99 15.74
N GLU A 408 7.47 -4.24 16.80
CA GLU A 408 7.10 -3.84 18.17
C GLU A 408 6.97 -2.32 18.30
N LEU A 409 7.95 -1.57 17.76
CA LEU A 409 7.88 -0.10 17.69
C LEU A 409 6.61 0.36 16.97
N ALA A 410 6.28 -0.24 15.84
CA ALA A 410 5.11 0.13 15.06
C ALA A 410 3.78 -0.22 15.73
N GLN A 411 3.68 -1.40 16.34
CA GLN A 411 2.44 -1.91 16.92
C GLN A 411 2.16 -1.32 18.31
N SER A 412 3.17 -1.30 19.17
CA SER A 412 3.06 -0.88 20.56
C SER A 412 3.51 0.56 20.75
N GLY A 413 4.72 0.90 20.28
CA GLY A 413 5.32 2.22 20.51
C GLY A 413 4.59 3.36 19.81
N MET A 414 4.06 3.13 18.59
CA MET A 414 3.39 4.17 17.81
C MET A 414 1.85 4.18 17.95
N LYS A 415 1.25 3.41 18.87
CA LYS A 415 -0.21 3.43 19.10
C LYS A 415 -0.69 4.84 19.48
N GLY A 416 -0.06 5.48 20.45
CA GLY A 416 -0.37 6.85 20.84
C GLY A 416 -0.09 7.90 19.76
N THR A 417 0.85 7.62 18.86
CA THR A 417 1.12 8.47 17.69
C THR A 417 -0.05 8.48 16.72
N ASP A 418 -0.66 7.32 16.43
CA ASP A 418 -1.88 7.23 15.60
C ASP A 418 -3.03 8.04 16.19
N GLU A 419 -3.28 7.90 17.50
CA GLU A 419 -4.33 8.63 18.22
C GLU A 419 -4.10 10.15 18.19
N THR A 420 -2.84 10.57 18.42
CA THR A 420 -2.44 11.98 18.37
C THR A 420 -2.64 12.57 16.97
N ILE A 421 -2.20 11.86 15.92
CA ILE A 421 -2.38 12.30 14.52
C ILE A 421 -3.87 12.45 14.20
N LEU A 422 -4.70 11.46 14.57
CA LEU A 422 -6.15 11.52 14.35
C LEU A 422 -6.76 12.72 15.08
N GLY A 423 -6.38 12.96 16.33
CA GLY A 423 -6.82 14.13 17.12
C GLY A 423 -6.44 15.47 16.46
N ILE A 424 -5.24 15.58 15.88
CA ILE A 424 -4.81 16.77 15.12
C ILE A 424 -5.68 16.96 13.86
N MET A 425 -5.92 15.88 13.13
CA MET A 425 -6.68 15.92 11.87
C MET A 425 -8.18 16.20 12.06
N THR A 426 -8.72 15.96 13.25
CA THR A 426 -10.16 16.13 13.55
C THR A 426 -10.49 17.43 14.29
N LYS A 427 -9.48 18.23 14.63
CA LYS A 427 -9.65 19.62 15.09
C LYS A 427 -10.16 20.47 13.95
#